data_9934f0ec5cd7ad0ba12a340e06571ffa
#
_entry.id   9934f0ec5cd7ad0ba12a340e06571ffa
#
_cell.length_a   1.000
_cell.length_b   1.000
_cell.length_c   1.000
_cell.angle_alpha   90.00
_cell.angle_beta   90.00
_cell.angle_gamma   90.00
#
_symmetry.space_group_name_H-M   'P 1'
#
loop_
_entity.id
_entity.type
_entity.pdbx_description
1 polymer ?
#
loop_
_entity_poly.entity_id
_entity_poly.type
_entity_poly.pdbx_seq_one_letter_code
_entity_poly.pdbx_strand_id
1 'polypeptide(L)'
;MGDLGVATDPDANSQFWNPSKYAFAYSQAGVSLSYTPWLRKLVNDIYLAYLAGYWKLGSSDLQALSASLRYFSLGEIVLTDNQGNAQNSITPYEMAFDVGYSRKLSDKFSMGVVFRYIYSDLGFHYDESSVSDASGASAFAADISGYYTTYPIIGRNECQWSLGFNISNIGTKVSYDGGNENAFLPTNLKIGTSFLFPLAEYNTLSLNLDLNKLLVPSTPQVSNYETEEEYEEAKEKWQNTSPISGIFKSFTDAPGGFKEELREINFSIGAEYSYNQQFFLRAGYFNENKYKGNRKYFSFGAGFSLNVLKIDAAYMVATAQTSPLDQTLRFTLSFDMDGLKD
;
A
#
# COMPACT_ATOMS: atom_id res chain seq x y z
N MET A 1 2.12 -6.45 10.91
CA MET A 1 1.16 -5.84 11.84
C MET A 1 -0.17 -5.54 11.13
N GLY A 2 -0.86 -6.52 10.51
CA GLY A 2 -2.18 -6.29 9.89
C GLY A 2 -2.23 -5.27 8.75
N ASP A 3 -1.15 -5.10 7.98
CA ASP A 3 -1.02 -4.11 6.90
C ASP A 3 -1.27 -2.65 7.35
N LEU A 4 -0.77 -2.29 8.52
CA LEU A 4 -0.73 -0.92 9.02
C LEU A 4 0.69 -0.33 8.98
N GLY A 5 0.80 0.99 8.97
CA GLY A 5 2.09 1.66 8.93
C GLY A 5 2.04 3.17 8.72
N VAL A 6 0.85 3.76 8.66
CA VAL A 6 0.66 5.18 8.33
C VAL A 6 1.21 6.11 9.42
N ALA A 7 1.10 5.71 10.69
CA ALA A 7 1.55 6.49 11.83
C ALA A 7 2.66 5.82 12.66
N THR A 8 3.15 4.64 12.25
CA THR A 8 4.29 3.98 12.91
C THR A 8 5.56 4.82 12.78
N ASP A 9 6.57 4.51 13.59
CA ASP A 9 7.86 5.17 13.48
C ASP A 9 8.43 5.11 12.06
N PRO A 10 9.21 6.15 11.65
CA PRO A 10 9.90 6.17 10.38
C PRO A 10 10.85 4.97 10.22
N ASP A 11 10.81 4.34 9.04
CA ASP A 11 11.74 3.30 8.64
C ASP A 11 12.03 3.38 7.14
N ALA A 12 12.94 2.56 6.62
CA ALA A 12 13.29 2.54 5.21
C ALA A 12 12.11 2.18 4.27
N ASN A 13 11.02 1.58 4.81
CA ASN A 13 9.80 1.22 4.06
C ASN A 13 8.70 2.29 4.14
N SER A 14 8.96 3.44 4.74
CA SER A 14 7.95 4.48 4.93
C SER A 14 7.35 5.00 3.62
N GLN A 15 8.05 4.86 2.49
CA GLN A 15 7.53 5.20 1.15
C GLN A 15 6.21 4.47 0.83
N PHE A 16 6.07 3.23 1.25
CA PHE A 16 4.87 2.43 1.00
C PHE A 16 3.65 2.89 1.82
N TRP A 17 3.90 3.37 3.04
CA TRP A 17 2.85 3.65 4.01
C TRP A 17 2.52 5.13 4.12
N ASN A 18 3.54 5.95 4.35
CA ASN A 18 3.45 7.38 4.57
C ASN A 18 4.82 8.04 4.35
N PRO A 19 5.12 8.56 3.17
CA PRO A 19 6.41 9.17 2.84
C PRO A 19 6.80 10.36 3.72
N SER A 20 5.82 11.10 4.28
CA SER A 20 6.10 12.24 5.13
C SER A 20 6.89 11.89 6.39
N LYS A 21 6.88 10.62 6.83
CA LYS A 21 7.66 10.12 7.96
C LYS A 21 9.16 10.29 7.77
N TYR A 22 9.68 10.23 6.54
CA TYR A 22 11.11 10.35 6.28
C TYR A 22 11.74 11.65 6.79
N ALA A 23 10.97 12.73 6.86
CA ALA A 23 11.43 13.96 7.49
C ALA A 23 11.77 13.81 8.97
N PHE A 24 11.22 12.78 9.65
CA PHE A 24 11.49 12.41 11.05
C PHE A 24 12.40 11.18 11.18
N ALA A 25 12.91 10.61 10.08
CA ALA A 25 13.81 9.46 10.17
C ALA A 25 15.06 9.78 11.01
N TYR A 26 15.48 8.80 11.79
CA TYR A 26 16.64 8.95 12.67
C TYR A 26 17.94 8.93 11.86
N SER A 27 18.04 7.99 10.90
CA SER A 27 19.23 7.83 10.08
C SER A 27 19.27 8.85 8.94
N GLN A 28 20.48 9.17 8.46
CA GLN A 28 20.71 10.08 7.33
C GLN A 28 20.13 9.52 6.03
N ALA A 29 20.25 8.21 5.85
CA ALA A 29 19.73 7.49 4.69
C ALA A 29 19.31 6.09 5.08
N GLY A 30 18.48 5.49 4.29
CA GLY A 30 18.11 4.09 4.44
C GLY A 30 17.65 3.50 3.12
N VAL A 31 17.85 2.20 2.97
CA VAL A 31 17.38 1.42 1.83
C VAL A 31 16.79 0.10 2.32
N SER A 32 15.75 -0.38 1.69
CA SER A 32 15.12 -1.65 1.99
C SER A 32 14.75 -2.41 0.75
N LEU A 33 14.87 -3.73 0.83
CA LEU A 33 14.40 -4.68 -0.18
C LEU A 33 13.43 -5.66 0.48
N SER A 34 12.20 -5.72 -0.03
CA SER A 34 11.19 -6.66 0.43
C SER A 34 10.83 -7.65 -0.68
N TYR A 35 10.63 -8.88 -0.31
CA TYR A 35 10.19 -9.94 -1.20
C TYR A 35 9.02 -10.70 -0.57
N THR A 36 7.93 -10.84 -1.34
CA THR A 36 6.70 -11.51 -0.92
C THR A 36 6.27 -12.48 -2.00
N PRO A 37 6.52 -13.79 -1.83
CA PRO A 37 5.85 -14.79 -2.66
C PRO A 37 4.35 -14.70 -2.43
N TRP A 38 3.60 -14.52 -3.51
CA TRP A 38 2.16 -14.31 -3.46
C TRP A 38 1.44 -15.57 -3.92
N LEU A 39 0.30 -15.91 -3.33
CA LEU A 39 -0.54 -17.06 -3.72
C LEU A 39 0.21 -18.41 -3.81
N ARG A 40 1.26 -18.60 -3.01
CA ARG A 40 2.18 -19.74 -3.10
C ARG A 40 1.50 -21.12 -3.04
N LYS A 41 0.30 -21.20 -2.47
CA LYS A 41 -0.50 -22.44 -2.46
C LYS A 41 -1.11 -22.79 -3.81
N LEU A 42 -1.28 -21.81 -4.70
CA LEU A 42 -1.90 -21.98 -6.01
C LEU A 42 -0.85 -22.05 -7.11
N VAL A 43 0.13 -21.15 -7.10
CA VAL A 43 1.19 -21.02 -8.10
C VAL A 43 2.48 -20.54 -7.42
N ASN A 44 3.63 -20.90 -8.00
CA ASN A 44 4.93 -20.67 -7.36
C ASN A 44 5.68 -19.46 -7.93
N ASP A 45 5.18 -18.83 -8.98
CA ASP A 45 5.86 -17.82 -9.79
C ASP A 45 5.23 -16.41 -9.66
N ILE A 46 4.19 -16.28 -8.82
CA ILE A 46 3.62 -14.98 -8.46
C ILE A 46 4.38 -14.41 -7.26
N TYR A 47 4.94 -13.21 -7.41
CA TYR A 47 5.65 -12.55 -6.32
C TYR A 47 5.62 -11.03 -6.46
N LEU A 48 5.76 -10.36 -5.32
CA LEU A 48 5.95 -8.93 -5.21
C LEU A 48 7.36 -8.65 -4.68
N ALA A 49 8.15 -7.91 -5.44
CA ALA A 49 9.42 -7.33 -5.03
C ALA A 49 9.26 -5.82 -4.83
N TYR A 50 9.82 -5.29 -3.76
CA TYR A 50 9.74 -3.87 -3.43
C TYR A 50 11.09 -3.37 -2.92
N LEU A 51 11.64 -2.39 -3.63
CA LEU A 51 12.85 -1.66 -3.26
C LEU A 51 12.45 -0.23 -2.90
N ALA A 52 12.89 0.26 -1.75
CA ALA A 52 12.66 1.64 -1.33
C ALA A 52 13.91 2.21 -0.67
N GLY A 53 14.04 3.52 -0.74
CA GLY A 53 15.13 4.22 -0.06
C GLY A 53 14.82 5.69 0.12
N TYR A 54 15.53 6.31 1.05
CA TYR A 54 15.45 7.73 1.32
C TYR A 54 16.84 8.32 1.64
N TRP A 55 16.94 9.63 1.46
CA TRP A 55 18.11 10.42 1.80
C TRP A 55 17.66 11.75 2.38
N LYS A 56 18.12 12.10 3.59
CA LYS A 56 17.86 13.41 4.21
C LYS A 56 18.75 14.48 3.59
N LEU A 57 18.15 15.61 3.26
CA LEU A 57 18.82 16.70 2.55
C LEU A 57 19.35 17.77 3.52
N GLY A 58 20.61 18.14 3.31
CA GLY A 58 21.26 19.24 4.04
C GLY A 58 21.56 18.91 5.50
N SER A 59 22.17 19.86 6.21
CA SER A 59 22.55 19.73 7.61
C SER A 59 21.42 20.01 8.60
N SER A 60 20.26 20.49 8.13
CA SER A 60 19.12 20.86 8.99
C SER A 60 18.19 19.71 9.33
N ASP A 61 18.36 18.54 8.69
CA ASP A 61 17.52 17.34 8.85
C ASP A 61 16.01 17.58 8.71
N LEU A 62 15.63 18.62 7.98
CA LEU A 62 14.21 19.02 7.81
C LEU A 62 13.55 18.40 6.58
N GLN A 63 14.33 17.84 5.67
CA GLN A 63 13.86 17.43 4.35
C GLN A 63 14.45 16.06 3.98
N ALA A 64 13.69 15.28 3.24
CA ALA A 64 14.19 14.04 2.65
C ALA A 64 13.67 13.86 1.22
N LEU A 65 14.52 13.31 0.37
CA LEU A 65 14.15 12.70 -0.91
C LEU A 65 13.98 11.21 -0.71
N SER A 66 13.08 10.61 -1.45
CA SER A 66 12.86 9.17 -1.43
C SER A 66 12.53 8.65 -2.82
N ALA A 67 12.79 7.38 -3.03
CA ALA A 67 12.41 6.69 -4.25
C ALA A 67 12.02 5.24 -3.92
N SER A 68 11.17 4.66 -4.75
CA SER A 68 10.88 3.23 -4.67
C SER A 68 10.57 2.62 -6.02
N LEU A 69 10.82 1.33 -6.14
CA LEU A 69 10.45 0.50 -7.27
C LEU A 69 9.66 -0.70 -6.76
N ARG A 70 8.47 -0.88 -7.29
CA ARG A 70 7.62 -2.05 -7.06
C ARG A 70 7.54 -2.85 -8.35
N TYR A 71 7.73 -4.15 -8.23
CA TYR A 71 7.56 -5.09 -9.33
C TYR A 71 6.67 -6.24 -8.86
N PHE A 72 5.59 -6.48 -9.59
CA PHE A 72 4.64 -7.54 -9.31
C PHE A 72 4.57 -8.48 -10.51
N SER A 73 5.10 -9.70 -10.37
CA SER A 73 4.94 -10.77 -11.33
C SER A 73 3.59 -11.45 -11.09
N LEU A 74 2.78 -11.58 -12.14
CA LEU A 74 1.49 -12.27 -12.09
C LEU A 74 1.62 -13.77 -12.46
N GLY A 75 2.86 -14.24 -12.66
CA GLY A 75 3.16 -15.62 -13.02
C GLY A 75 3.08 -15.88 -14.53
N GLU A 76 3.45 -17.10 -14.91
CA GLU A 76 3.38 -17.56 -16.29
C GLU A 76 1.98 -18.10 -16.62
N ILE A 77 1.40 -17.62 -17.72
CA ILE A 77 0.12 -18.08 -18.24
C ILE A 77 0.40 -18.82 -19.55
N VAL A 78 0.12 -20.10 -19.60
CA VAL A 78 0.24 -20.90 -20.82
C VAL A 78 -1.06 -20.77 -21.63
N LEU A 79 -0.94 -20.22 -22.83
CA LEU A 79 -2.06 -20.12 -23.77
C LEU A 79 -2.29 -21.46 -24.43
N THR A 80 -3.55 -21.87 -24.60
CA THR A 80 -3.93 -23.11 -25.24
C THR A 80 -4.84 -22.83 -26.44
N ASP A 81 -4.75 -23.68 -27.46
CA ASP A 81 -5.70 -23.65 -28.57
C ASP A 81 -7.09 -24.20 -28.17
N ASN A 82 -8.05 -24.15 -29.07
CA ASN A 82 -9.39 -24.70 -28.86
C ASN A 82 -9.44 -26.21 -28.64
N GLN A 83 -8.32 -26.91 -28.83
CA GLN A 83 -8.16 -28.35 -28.64
C GLN A 83 -7.41 -28.67 -27.33
N GLY A 84 -6.98 -27.63 -26.58
CA GLY A 84 -6.27 -27.77 -25.34
C GLY A 84 -4.74 -27.98 -25.46
N ASN A 85 -4.17 -27.83 -26.67
CA ASN A 85 -2.74 -27.91 -26.87
C ASN A 85 -2.06 -26.60 -26.44
N ALA A 86 -0.98 -26.70 -25.67
CA ALA A 86 -0.18 -25.54 -25.29
C ALA A 86 0.43 -24.88 -26.54
N GLN A 87 0.27 -23.56 -26.65
CA GLN A 87 0.86 -22.75 -27.72
C GLN A 87 2.00 -21.88 -27.16
N ASN A 88 1.70 -20.66 -26.80
CA ASN A 88 2.67 -19.70 -26.26
C ASN A 88 2.44 -19.50 -24.77
N SER A 89 3.46 -19.05 -24.05
CA SER A 89 3.33 -18.56 -22.69
C SER A 89 3.55 -17.06 -22.64
N ILE A 90 2.82 -16.40 -21.75
CA ILE A 90 2.94 -14.99 -21.43
C ILE A 90 3.26 -14.83 -19.94
N THR A 91 4.00 -13.80 -19.60
CA THR A 91 4.37 -13.51 -18.20
C THR A 91 3.92 -12.08 -17.86
N PRO A 92 2.65 -11.89 -17.49
CA PRO A 92 2.12 -10.58 -17.13
C PRO A 92 2.85 -10.00 -15.91
N TYR A 93 3.05 -8.69 -15.91
CA TYR A 93 3.65 -8.01 -14.77
C TYR A 93 3.14 -6.57 -14.65
N GLU A 94 3.28 -6.04 -13.44
CA GLU A 94 3.04 -4.63 -13.15
C GLU A 94 4.24 -4.04 -12.44
N MET A 95 4.56 -2.80 -12.75
CA MET A 95 5.60 -2.06 -12.03
C MET A 95 5.16 -0.64 -11.71
N ALA A 96 5.68 -0.12 -10.60
CA ALA A 96 5.52 1.27 -10.23
C ALA A 96 6.85 1.85 -9.76
N PHE A 97 7.19 3.01 -10.29
CA PHE A 97 8.36 3.79 -9.89
C PHE A 97 7.90 5.07 -9.22
N ASP A 98 8.38 5.31 -8.01
CA ASP A 98 8.00 6.45 -7.18
C ASP A 98 9.21 7.34 -6.91
N VAL A 99 8.98 8.66 -6.93
CA VAL A 99 9.92 9.65 -6.40
C VAL A 99 9.16 10.53 -5.42
N GLY A 100 9.69 10.68 -4.22
CA GLY A 100 9.05 11.40 -3.12
C GLY A 100 9.93 12.51 -2.55
N TYR A 101 9.26 13.53 -2.02
CA TYR A 101 9.86 14.60 -1.24
C TYR A 101 9.05 14.82 0.02
N SER A 102 9.71 14.90 1.16
CA SER A 102 9.10 15.18 2.45
C SER A 102 9.81 16.29 3.19
N ARG A 103 9.04 17.05 3.98
CA ARG A 103 9.57 18.19 4.74
C ARG A 103 8.86 18.37 6.06
N LYS A 104 9.63 18.62 7.14
CA LYS A 104 9.12 19.14 8.39
C LYS A 104 8.61 20.57 8.18
N LEU A 105 7.35 20.81 8.50
CA LEU A 105 6.73 22.13 8.51
C LEU A 105 6.76 22.74 9.92
N SER A 106 6.91 21.89 10.94
CA SER A 106 7.16 22.28 12.33
C SER A 106 7.94 21.15 13.03
N ASP A 107 8.31 21.36 14.28
CA ASP A 107 8.99 20.35 15.11
C ASP A 107 8.18 19.05 15.31
N LYS A 108 6.86 19.13 15.10
CA LYS A 108 5.94 18.03 15.33
C LYS A 108 5.22 17.54 14.07
N PHE A 109 5.31 18.25 12.95
CA PHE A 109 4.52 17.96 11.76
C PHE A 109 5.32 18.04 10.48
N SER A 110 5.14 17.06 9.63
CA SER A 110 5.70 17.00 8.28
C SER A 110 4.63 16.69 7.24
N MET A 111 4.92 17.09 5.99
CA MET A 111 4.17 16.68 4.81
C MET A 111 5.10 16.05 3.79
N GLY A 112 4.52 15.21 2.96
CA GLY A 112 5.21 14.54 1.86
C GLY A 112 4.33 14.49 0.62
N VAL A 113 5.01 14.55 -0.53
CA VAL A 113 4.40 14.35 -1.85
C VAL A 113 5.21 13.31 -2.59
N VAL A 114 4.53 12.47 -3.36
CA VAL A 114 5.14 11.45 -4.22
C VAL A 114 4.59 11.61 -5.61
N PHE A 115 5.43 11.45 -6.59
CA PHE A 115 5.05 11.26 -7.98
C PHE A 115 5.32 9.81 -8.36
N ARG A 116 4.36 9.16 -9.03
CA ARG A 116 4.38 7.74 -9.38
C ARG A 116 4.14 7.56 -10.87
N TYR A 117 4.99 6.77 -11.52
CA TYR A 117 4.75 6.19 -12.83
C TYR A 117 4.38 4.72 -12.67
N ILE A 118 3.29 4.30 -13.31
CA ILE A 118 2.78 2.93 -13.29
C ILE A 118 2.80 2.40 -14.71
N TYR A 119 3.28 1.17 -14.85
CA TYR A 119 3.21 0.41 -16.09
C TYR A 119 2.68 -0.99 -15.79
N SER A 120 1.69 -1.42 -16.56
CA SER A 120 1.08 -2.73 -16.44
C SER A 120 1.06 -3.40 -17.80
N ASP A 121 1.65 -4.58 -17.90
CA ASP A 121 1.63 -5.42 -19.09
C ASP A 121 0.93 -6.72 -18.77
N LEU A 122 -0.27 -6.90 -19.30
CA LEU A 122 -1.06 -8.11 -19.10
C LEU A 122 -0.69 -9.23 -20.07
N GLY A 123 0.26 -8.97 -21.00
CA GLY A 123 0.81 -9.97 -21.91
C GLY A 123 -0.13 -10.45 -23.01
N PHE A 124 -1.32 -9.87 -23.13
CA PHE A 124 -2.26 -10.24 -24.19
C PHE A 124 -1.92 -9.50 -25.49
N HIS A 125 -1.02 -10.08 -26.28
CA HIS A 125 -0.80 -9.68 -27.66
C HIS A 125 -1.54 -10.68 -28.52
N TYR A 126 -2.69 -10.30 -29.05
CA TYR A 126 -3.45 -11.14 -29.98
C TYR A 126 -2.88 -11.03 -31.39
N ASP A 127 -2.76 -12.18 -32.05
CA ASP A 127 -2.31 -12.32 -33.42
C ASP A 127 -3.34 -11.75 -34.42
N GLU A 128 -2.88 -11.41 -35.64
CA GLU A 128 -3.51 -10.57 -36.68
C GLU A 128 -4.95 -10.92 -37.14
N SER A 129 -5.61 -11.89 -36.55
CA SER A 129 -6.95 -12.31 -36.99
C SER A 129 -8.09 -12.13 -35.98
N SER A 130 -7.83 -11.66 -34.78
CA SER A 130 -8.88 -11.39 -33.79
C SER A 130 -8.54 -10.20 -32.88
N VAL A 131 -9.20 -9.15 -33.16
CA VAL A 131 -9.43 -7.89 -32.43
C VAL A 131 -9.14 -7.94 -30.93
N SER A 132 -7.98 -7.49 -30.53
CA SER A 132 -7.72 -6.42 -29.55
C SER A 132 -6.22 -6.32 -29.28
N ASP A 133 -5.62 -5.23 -29.71
CA ASP A 133 -4.30 -4.77 -29.26
C ASP A 133 -4.37 -4.41 -27.78
N ALA A 134 -4.33 -5.40 -26.89
CA ALA A 134 -4.08 -5.13 -25.50
C ALA A 134 -2.60 -4.79 -25.38
N SER A 135 -2.28 -3.54 -25.55
CA SER A 135 -0.95 -3.00 -25.32
C SER A 135 -0.75 -2.76 -23.82
N GLY A 136 0.51 -2.78 -23.36
CA GLY A 136 0.81 -2.39 -22.00
C GLY A 136 0.23 -1.00 -21.67
N ALA A 137 -0.34 -0.86 -20.48
CA ALA A 137 -0.98 0.37 -20.04
C ALA A 137 -0.07 1.17 -19.13
N SER A 138 -0.07 2.50 -19.29
CA SER A 138 0.70 3.43 -18.47
C SER A 138 -0.22 4.39 -17.74
N ALA A 139 0.13 4.73 -16.52
CA ALA A 139 -0.59 5.73 -15.74
C ALA A 139 0.39 6.55 -14.87
N PHE A 140 -0.04 7.77 -14.53
CA PHE A 140 0.64 8.64 -13.60
C PHE A 140 -0.23 8.89 -12.38
N ALA A 141 0.39 8.92 -11.22
CA ALA A 141 -0.29 9.21 -9.96
C ALA A 141 0.58 10.06 -9.05
N ALA A 142 -0.06 10.68 -8.07
CA ALA A 142 0.59 11.37 -6.98
C ALA A 142 0.03 10.91 -5.64
N ASP A 143 0.87 10.95 -4.60
CA ASP A 143 0.43 10.75 -3.23
C ASP A 143 0.67 12.04 -2.44
N ILE A 144 -0.23 12.31 -1.48
CA ILE A 144 -0.11 13.40 -0.52
C ILE A 144 -0.22 12.80 0.87
N SER A 145 0.76 13.09 1.72
CA SER A 145 0.83 12.52 3.05
C SER A 145 1.18 13.55 4.12
N GLY A 146 0.83 13.24 5.36
CA GLY A 146 1.19 14.03 6.52
C GLY A 146 1.46 13.15 7.73
N TYR A 147 2.38 13.58 8.57
CA TYR A 147 2.76 12.89 9.79
C TYR A 147 2.96 13.90 10.92
N TYR A 148 2.32 13.62 12.04
CA TYR A 148 2.43 14.38 13.27
C TYR A 148 2.93 13.48 14.39
N THR A 149 3.88 13.95 15.18
CA THR A 149 4.39 13.23 16.35
C THR A 149 4.59 14.18 17.53
N THR A 150 4.30 13.69 18.72
CA THR A 150 4.48 14.44 19.99
C THR A 150 4.81 13.46 21.13
N TYR A 151 5.43 13.97 22.19
CA TYR A 151 5.95 13.18 23.27
C TYR A 151 5.27 13.54 24.60
N PRO A 152 4.03 13.04 24.86
CA PRO A 152 3.34 13.28 26.11
C PRO A 152 3.97 12.52 27.27
N ILE A 153 4.06 13.15 28.43
CA ILE A 153 4.49 12.50 29.66
C ILE A 153 3.26 11.86 30.31
N ILE A 154 3.28 10.53 30.44
CA ILE A 154 2.22 9.77 31.11
C ILE A 154 2.82 9.08 32.34
N GLY A 155 2.40 9.53 33.52
CA GLY A 155 3.00 9.11 34.77
C GLY A 155 4.43 9.65 34.90
N ARG A 156 5.44 8.77 34.76
CA ARG A 156 6.86 9.12 34.80
C ARG A 156 7.57 8.88 33.46
N ASN A 157 6.85 8.39 32.47
CA ASN A 157 7.42 7.97 31.20
C ASN A 157 7.06 8.97 30.11
N GLU A 158 8.05 9.36 29.31
CA GLU A 158 7.84 10.06 28.07
C GLU A 158 7.37 9.03 27.01
N CYS A 159 6.12 9.13 26.62
CA CYS A 159 5.53 8.30 25.57
C CYS A 159 5.60 9.03 24.23
N GLN A 160 5.45 8.31 23.12
CA GLN A 160 5.30 8.94 21.82
C GLN A 160 3.90 8.69 21.31
N TRP A 161 3.25 9.74 20.83
CA TRP A 161 1.98 9.67 20.13
C TRP A 161 2.11 10.25 18.74
N SER A 162 1.74 9.45 17.75
CA SER A 162 1.83 9.84 16.34
C SER A 162 0.49 9.69 15.65
N LEU A 163 0.24 10.60 14.70
CA LEU A 163 -0.88 10.57 13.77
C LEU A 163 -0.33 10.65 12.35
N GLY A 164 -0.97 9.95 11.43
CA GLY A 164 -0.57 10.00 10.04
C GLY A 164 -1.77 9.91 9.10
N PHE A 165 -1.63 10.49 7.93
CA PHE A 165 -2.54 10.24 6.81
C PHE A 165 -1.74 10.10 5.52
N ASN A 166 -2.31 9.35 4.57
CA ASN A 166 -1.81 9.24 3.20
C ASN A 166 -2.98 9.08 2.24
N ILE A 167 -3.05 9.94 1.23
CA ILE A 167 -3.94 9.77 0.08
C ILE A 167 -3.04 9.36 -1.08
N SER A 168 -3.11 8.10 -1.48
CA SER A 168 -2.26 7.53 -2.50
C SER A 168 -3.00 7.29 -3.81
N ASN A 169 -2.25 7.25 -4.92
CA ASN A 169 -2.75 7.00 -6.26
C ASN A 169 -3.78 8.03 -6.77
N ILE A 170 -3.64 9.30 -6.41
CA ILE A 170 -4.39 10.38 -7.07
C ILE A 170 -3.84 10.51 -8.49
N GLY A 171 -4.52 9.98 -9.49
CA GLY A 171 -3.89 9.88 -10.80
C GLY A 171 -4.84 9.76 -11.98
N THR A 172 -4.24 9.50 -13.13
CA THR A 172 -4.98 9.26 -14.37
C THR A 172 -5.73 7.94 -14.31
N LYS A 173 -6.66 7.75 -15.21
CA LYS A 173 -7.21 6.42 -15.47
C LYS A 173 -6.22 5.58 -16.26
N VAL A 174 -6.38 4.26 -16.17
CA VAL A 174 -5.62 3.28 -16.95
C VAL A 174 -6.52 2.67 -18.00
N SER A 175 -5.98 2.44 -19.20
CA SER A 175 -6.67 1.77 -20.29
C SER A 175 -5.74 0.79 -20.99
N TYR A 176 -6.25 -0.39 -21.32
CA TYR A 176 -5.52 -1.46 -22.00
C TYR A 176 -5.97 -1.63 -23.48
N ASP A 177 -7.01 -0.92 -23.89
CA ASP A 177 -7.68 -1.06 -25.19
C ASP A 177 -7.64 0.23 -26.04
N GLY A 178 -6.63 1.07 -25.81
CA GLY A 178 -6.47 2.33 -26.54
C GLY A 178 -7.45 3.43 -26.13
N GLY A 179 -8.15 3.29 -25.01
CA GLY A 179 -9.01 4.33 -24.43
C GLY A 179 -10.53 4.07 -24.54
N ASN A 180 -10.94 2.91 -25.03
CA ASN A 180 -12.37 2.54 -25.09
C ASN A 180 -12.93 2.24 -23.70
N GLU A 181 -12.16 1.52 -22.87
CA GLU A 181 -12.50 1.29 -21.46
C GLU A 181 -11.43 1.88 -20.55
N ASN A 182 -11.87 2.73 -19.63
CA ASN A 182 -10.99 3.44 -18.69
C ASN A 182 -11.30 3.02 -17.27
N ALA A 183 -10.32 2.45 -16.57
CA ALA A 183 -10.41 2.09 -15.15
C ALA A 183 -9.78 3.14 -14.26
N PHE A 184 -10.39 3.41 -13.10
CA PHE A 184 -9.79 4.27 -12.09
C PHE A 184 -8.60 3.57 -11.43
N LEU A 185 -7.52 4.31 -11.19
CA LEU A 185 -6.50 3.84 -10.27
C LEU A 185 -7.10 3.68 -8.86
N PRO A 186 -6.62 2.72 -8.06
CA PRO A 186 -7.12 2.49 -6.71
C PRO A 186 -6.63 3.60 -5.76
N THR A 187 -7.19 4.80 -5.93
CA THR A 187 -6.95 5.93 -5.02
C THR A 187 -7.41 5.54 -3.63
N ASN A 188 -6.58 5.74 -2.63
CA ASN A 188 -6.83 5.22 -1.30
C ASN A 188 -6.46 6.21 -0.21
N LEU A 189 -7.38 6.43 0.74
CA LEU A 189 -7.16 7.21 1.94
C LEU A 189 -6.82 6.28 3.10
N LYS A 190 -5.68 6.53 3.73
CA LYS A 190 -5.28 5.91 5.00
C LYS A 190 -5.15 6.99 6.07
N ILE A 191 -5.69 6.71 7.25
CA ILE A 191 -5.53 7.53 8.45
C ILE A 191 -5.13 6.60 9.57
N GLY A 192 -4.09 6.94 10.32
CA GLY A 192 -3.60 6.07 11.37
C GLY A 192 -3.14 6.82 12.61
N THR A 193 -3.04 6.07 13.71
CA THR A 193 -2.46 6.52 14.97
C THR A 193 -1.56 5.44 15.55
N SER A 194 -0.49 5.87 16.18
CA SER A 194 0.48 5.03 16.88
C SER A 194 0.75 5.58 18.25
N PHE A 195 0.76 4.70 19.23
CA PHE A 195 1.10 5.05 20.60
C PHE A 195 2.22 4.13 21.12
N LEU A 196 3.38 4.70 21.40
CA LEU A 196 4.55 3.98 21.89
C LEU A 196 4.74 4.26 23.38
N PHE A 197 4.79 3.19 24.17
CA PHE A 197 5.00 3.19 25.62
C PHE A 197 6.37 2.60 25.95
N PRO A 198 7.26 3.31 26.61
CA PRO A 198 8.44 2.72 27.25
C PRO A 198 8.00 1.95 28.50
N LEU A 199 8.08 0.63 28.47
CA LEU A 199 7.69 -0.24 29.59
C LEU A 199 8.80 -0.34 30.64
N ALA A 200 10.04 -0.35 30.19
CA ALA A 200 11.27 -0.37 30.98
C ALA A 200 12.43 0.19 30.16
N GLU A 201 13.61 0.29 30.73
CA GLU A 201 14.80 0.90 30.10
C GLU A 201 15.09 0.40 28.68
N TYR A 202 14.90 -0.92 28.41
CA TYR A 202 15.16 -1.54 27.12
C TYR A 202 13.88 -2.07 26.43
N ASN A 203 12.70 -1.83 27.02
CA ASN A 203 11.48 -2.47 26.57
C ASN A 203 10.46 -1.41 26.14
N THR A 204 9.99 -1.48 24.90
CA THR A 204 8.93 -0.62 24.41
C THR A 204 7.77 -1.44 23.84
N LEU A 205 6.57 -0.90 23.95
CA LEU A 205 5.35 -1.43 23.36
C LEU A 205 4.70 -0.34 22.51
N SER A 206 4.48 -0.62 21.25
CA SER A 206 3.72 0.25 20.36
C SER A 206 2.35 -0.37 20.05
N LEU A 207 1.29 0.43 20.17
CA LEU A 207 -0.08 0.09 19.78
C LEU A 207 -0.49 0.98 18.63
N ASN A 208 -1.02 0.36 17.56
CA ASN A 208 -1.24 1.01 16.28
C ASN A 208 -2.63 0.69 15.74
N LEU A 209 -3.25 1.68 15.12
CA LEU A 209 -4.54 1.58 14.44
C LEU A 209 -4.49 2.36 13.13
N ASP A 210 -4.83 1.72 12.02
CA ASP A 210 -5.05 2.37 10.72
C ASP A 210 -6.49 2.14 10.24
N LEU A 211 -7.09 3.17 9.68
CA LEU A 211 -8.35 3.14 8.94
C LEU A 211 -8.06 3.39 7.46
N ASN A 212 -8.77 2.69 6.60
CA ASN A 212 -8.49 2.61 5.18
C ASN A 212 -9.78 2.67 4.37
N LYS A 213 -9.87 3.59 3.41
CA LYS A 213 -11.02 3.69 2.49
C LYS A 213 -10.53 3.88 1.08
N LEU A 214 -11.06 3.06 0.17
CA LEU A 214 -10.85 3.22 -1.27
C LEU A 214 -11.67 4.43 -1.75
N LEU A 215 -11.01 5.38 -2.41
CA LEU A 215 -11.62 6.60 -2.94
C LEU A 215 -11.87 6.48 -4.45
N VAL A 216 -12.56 5.42 -4.84
CA VAL A 216 -12.96 5.14 -6.21
C VAL A 216 -14.48 5.10 -6.26
N PRO A 217 -15.12 5.77 -7.24
CA PRO A 217 -16.57 5.77 -7.31
C PRO A 217 -17.12 4.36 -7.54
N SER A 218 -18.23 4.06 -6.88
CA SER A 218 -18.91 2.77 -7.00
C SER A 218 -19.25 2.45 -8.44
N THR A 219 -18.85 1.27 -8.93
CA THR A 219 -19.15 0.84 -10.31
C THR A 219 -20.63 0.53 -10.44
N PRO A 220 -21.33 1.07 -11.47
CA PRO A 220 -22.72 0.71 -11.74
C PRO A 220 -22.90 -0.80 -11.88
N GLN A 221 -23.92 -1.34 -11.26
CA GLN A 221 -24.28 -2.76 -11.36
C GLN A 221 -25.65 -2.89 -12.04
N VAL A 222 -25.78 -3.82 -12.98
CA VAL A 222 -27.03 -4.06 -13.75
C VAL A 222 -28.24 -4.24 -12.81
N SER A 223 -28.03 -4.89 -11.68
CA SER A 223 -29.10 -5.13 -10.68
C SER A 223 -29.71 -3.87 -10.04
N ASN A 224 -29.08 -2.70 -10.22
CA ASN A 224 -29.51 -1.45 -9.62
C ASN A 224 -30.35 -0.58 -10.59
N TYR A 225 -30.60 -1.04 -11.81
CA TYR A 225 -31.32 -0.33 -12.86
C TYR A 225 -32.47 -1.15 -13.38
N GLU A 226 -33.56 -0.50 -13.78
CA GLU A 226 -34.77 -1.16 -14.29
C GLU A 226 -34.64 -1.51 -15.78
N THR A 227 -33.86 -0.72 -16.54
CA THR A 227 -33.64 -0.91 -17.95
C THR A 227 -32.17 -0.97 -18.33
N GLU A 228 -31.86 -1.60 -19.45
CA GLU A 228 -30.50 -1.65 -19.99
C GLU A 228 -30.00 -0.26 -20.42
N GLU A 229 -30.90 0.59 -20.93
CA GLU A 229 -30.59 1.99 -21.27
C GLU A 229 -30.10 2.77 -20.06
N GLU A 230 -30.80 2.71 -18.93
CA GLU A 230 -30.40 3.38 -17.69
C GLU A 230 -29.05 2.89 -17.18
N TYR A 231 -28.78 1.60 -17.30
CA TYR A 231 -27.48 1.03 -16.93
C TYR A 231 -26.35 1.55 -17.84
N GLU A 232 -26.54 1.57 -19.16
CA GLU A 232 -25.53 2.07 -20.10
C GLU A 232 -25.27 3.58 -19.91
N GLU A 233 -26.31 4.38 -19.69
CA GLU A 233 -26.13 5.80 -19.35
C GLU A 233 -25.34 5.99 -18.04
N ALA A 234 -25.62 5.19 -17.03
CA ALA A 234 -24.89 5.25 -15.75
C ALA A 234 -23.43 4.80 -15.92
N LYS A 235 -23.17 3.78 -16.73
CA LYS A 235 -21.84 3.29 -17.08
C LYS A 235 -21.04 4.36 -17.83
N GLU A 236 -21.64 4.99 -18.84
CA GLU A 236 -21.02 6.07 -19.59
C GLU A 236 -20.68 7.27 -18.66
N LYS A 237 -21.59 7.67 -17.80
CA LYS A 237 -21.37 8.72 -16.81
C LYS A 237 -20.26 8.38 -15.83
N TRP A 238 -20.16 7.12 -15.41
CA TRP A 238 -19.08 6.63 -14.56
C TRP A 238 -17.75 6.67 -15.31
N GLN A 239 -17.70 6.19 -16.54
CA GLN A 239 -16.51 6.22 -17.39
C GLN A 239 -16.05 7.64 -17.70
N ASN A 240 -16.96 8.61 -17.81
CA ASN A 240 -16.65 10.02 -18.07
C ASN A 240 -16.35 10.82 -16.79
N THR A 241 -16.53 10.24 -15.61
CA THR A 241 -16.20 10.90 -14.33
C THR A 241 -14.67 11.09 -14.22
N SER A 242 -14.23 12.33 -13.95
CA SER A 242 -12.81 12.61 -13.75
C SER A 242 -12.29 11.95 -12.45
N PRO A 243 -11.00 11.58 -12.35
CA PRO A 243 -10.45 10.96 -11.16
C PRO A 243 -10.67 11.79 -9.88
N ILE A 244 -10.44 13.10 -9.93
CA ILE A 244 -10.63 14.00 -8.78
C ILE A 244 -12.11 14.05 -8.37
N SER A 245 -13.03 14.14 -9.34
CA SER A 245 -14.46 14.10 -9.03
C SER A 245 -14.88 12.76 -8.43
N GLY A 246 -14.27 11.66 -8.91
CA GLY A 246 -14.47 10.32 -8.37
C GLY A 246 -14.09 10.20 -6.90
N ILE A 247 -12.97 10.81 -6.49
CA ILE A 247 -12.52 10.85 -5.09
C ILE A 247 -13.60 11.44 -4.19
N PHE A 248 -14.18 12.58 -4.56
CA PHE A 248 -15.21 13.23 -3.74
C PHE A 248 -16.53 12.46 -3.76
N LYS A 249 -16.92 11.90 -4.91
CA LYS A 249 -18.14 11.08 -5.02
C LYS A 249 -18.09 9.83 -4.15
N SER A 250 -16.92 9.19 -4.04
CA SER A 250 -16.73 7.94 -3.30
C SER A 250 -17.07 8.00 -1.80
N PHE A 251 -17.39 9.17 -1.26
CA PHE A 251 -17.85 9.32 0.12
C PHE A 251 -19.38 9.22 0.28
N THR A 252 -20.13 9.24 -0.83
CA THR A 252 -21.60 9.34 -0.78
C THR A 252 -22.31 8.56 -1.88
N ASP A 253 -21.60 7.72 -2.63
CA ASP A 253 -22.13 7.07 -3.83
C ASP A 253 -22.48 5.57 -3.65
N ALA A 254 -22.32 5.05 -2.44
CA ALA A 254 -22.71 3.69 -2.15
C ALA A 254 -24.23 3.50 -2.28
N PRO A 255 -24.73 2.52 -3.06
CA PRO A 255 -26.15 2.31 -3.30
C PRO A 255 -26.99 2.12 -2.04
N GLY A 256 -26.42 1.50 -0.99
CA GLY A 256 -27.06 1.31 0.32
C GLY A 256 -26.91 2.51 1.27
N GLY A 257 -26.45 3.68 0.78
CA GLY A 257 -26.29 4.92 1.53
C GLY A 257 -25.22 4.83 2.63
N PHE A 258 -25.31 5.74 3.60
CA PHE A 258 -24.27 5.92 4.64
C PHE A 258 -23.86 4.62 5.39
N LYS A 259 -24.78 3.69 5.58
CA LYS A 259 -24.48 2.41 6.25
C LYS A 259 -23.58 1.52 5.39
N GLU A 260 -23.70 1.60 4.08
CA GLU A 260 -22.82 0.90 3.15
C GLU A 260 -21.48 1.59 3.03
N GLU A 261 -21.44 2.92 3.00
CA GLU A 261 -20.19 3.71 3.07
C GLU A 261 -19.32 3.32 4.26
N LEU A 262 -19.92 3.16 5.44
CA LEU A 262 -19.18 2.69 6.63
C LEU A 262 -18.62 1.27 6.48
N ARG A 263 -19.22 0.42 5.65
CA ARG A 263 -18.72 -0.94 5.37
C ARG A 263 -17.51 -0.95 4.44
N GLU A 264 -17.25 0.14 3.73
CA GLU A 264 -16.07 0.30 2.87
C GLU A 264 -14.82 0.67 3.64
N ILE A 265 -14.97 1.06 4.91
CA ILE A 265 -13.84 1.34 5.78
C ILE A 265 -13.25 0.03 6.30
N ASN A 266 -12.01 -0.23 5.91
CA ASN A 266 -11.21 -1.31 6.45
C ASN A 266 -10.43 -0.81 7.65
N PHE A 267 -10.18 -1.67 8.64
CA PHE A 267 -9.34 -1.31 9.76
C PHE A 267 -8.25 -2.35 10.02
N SER A 268 -7.13 -1.85 10.52
CA SER A 268 -5.98 -2.64 10.96
C SER A 268 -5.61 -2.26 12.38
N ILE A 269 -5.42 -3.25 13.24
CA ILE A 269 -4.92 -3.06 14.60
C ILE A 269 -3.64 -3.87 14.73
N GLY A 270 -2.62 -3.31 15.35
CA GLY A 270 -1.36 -4.00 15.55
C GLY A 270 -0.62 -3.56 16.79
N ALA A 271 0.21 -4.47 17.29
CA ALA A 271 1.13 -4.23 18.39
C ALA A 271 2.56 -4.65 17.98
N GLU A 272 3.52 -3.87 18.42
CA GLU A 272 4.94 -4.18 18.32
C GLU A 272 5.57 -4.08 19.69
N TYR A 273 6.25 -5.15 20.11
CA TYR A 273 7.12 -5.15 21.25
C TYR A 273 8.56 -5.11 20.76
N SER A 274 9.37 -4.20 21.34
CA SER A 274 10.79 -4.09 21.04
C SER A 274 11.63 -4.24 22.29
N TYR A 275 12.69 -5.03 22.19
CA TYR A 275 13.72 -5.16 23.20
C TYR A 275 15.03 -4.55 22.69
N ASN A 276 15.53 -3.55 23.41
CA ASN A 276 16.75 -2.81 23.12
C ASN A 276 16.84 -2.26 21.68
N GLN A 277 15.69 -2.01 21.03
CA GLN A 277 15.60 -1.65 19.61
C GLN A 277 16.34 -2.62 18.66
N GLN A 278 16.65 -3.82 19.14
CA GLN A 278 17.31 -4.88 18.38
C GLN A 278 16.37 -6.02 18.02
N PHE A 279 15.54 -6.45 18.95
CA PHE A 279 14.57 -7.54 18.72
C PHE A 279 13.17 -6.97 18.67
N PHE A 280 12.42 -7.35 17.66
CA PHE A 280 11.05 -6.90 17.44
C PHE A 280 10.12 -8.09 17.30
N LEU A 281 9.02 -8.08 18.05
CA LEU A 281 7.91 -9.02 17.88
C LEU A 281 6.67 -8.22 17.52
N ARG A 282 5.95 -8.70 16.53
CA ARG A 282 4.79 -8.00 15.95
C ARG A 282 3.61 -8.92 15.84
N ALA A 283 2.44 -8.41 16.18
CA ALA A 283 1.18 -9.04 15.90
C ALA A 283 0.21 -8.01 15.34
N GLY A 284 -0.74 -8.44 14.53
CA GLY A 284 -1.76 -7.54 14.00
C GLY A 284 -2.92 -8.29 13.38
N TYR A 285 -4.00 -7.55 13.20
CA TYR A 285 -5.23 -8.04 12.60
C TYR A 285 -5.74 -7.04 11.58
N PHE A 286 -6.10 -7.52 10.41
CA PHE A 286 -6.76 -6.78 9.34
C PHE A 286 -8.20 -7.24 9.19
N ASN A 287 -9.12 -6.28 9.02
CA ASN A 287 -10.52 -6.57 8.79
C ASN A 287 -11.10 -5.77 7.65
N GLU A 288 -11.69 -6.46 6.71
CA GLU A 288 -12.52 -5.93 5.65
C GLU A 288 -13.94 -6.48 5.78
N ASN A 289 -14.93 -5.65 5.45
CA ASN A 289 -16.33 -6.05 5.59
C ASN A 289 -16.67 -7.23 4.66
N LYS A 290 -17.49 -8.17 5.15
CA LYS A 290 -17.89 -9.38 4.41
C LYS A 290 -18.58 -9.12 3.05
N TYR A 291 -19.16 -7.95 2.88
CA TYR A 291 -19.83 -7.54 1.63
C TYR A 291 -18.93 -6.71 0.69
N LYS A 292 -17.71 -6.36 1.12
CA LYS A 292 -16.79 -5.49 0.40
C LYS A 292 -15.40 -6.12 0.21
N GLY A 293 -15.33 -7.46 0.09
CA GLY A 293 -14.09 -8.22 -0.16
C GLY A 293 -13.79 -9.30 0.88
N ASN A 294 -14.27 -9.15 2.13
CA ASN A 294 -14.17 -10.15 3.20
C ASN A 294 -12.76 -10.62 3.54
N ARG A 295 -11.73 -9.81 3.30
CA ARG A 295 -10.36 -10.14 3.68
C ARG A 295 -10.19 -9.92 5.18
N LYS A 296 -9.86 -11.00 5.88
CA LYS A 296 -9.62 -10.98 7.32
C LYS A 296 -8.46 -11.92 7.63
N TYR A 297 -7.47 -11.40 8.32
CA TYR A 297 -6.30 -12.21 8.66
C TYR A 297 -5.57 -11.66 9.88
N PHE A 298 -4.90 -12.55 10.57
CA PHE A 298 -3.87 -12.23 11.55
C PHE A 298 -2.51 -12.21 10.88
N SER A 299 -1.63 -11.35 11.35
CA SER A 299 -0.24 -11.32 10.94
C SER A 299 0.68 -11.35 12.15
N PHE A 300 1.72 -12.15 12.06
CA PHE A 300 2.78 -12.25 13.06
C PHE A 300 4.10 -11.92 12.38
N GLY A 301 4.99 -11.24 13.10
CA GLY A 301 6.29 -10.87 12.56
C GLY A 301 7.35 -10.86 13.63
N ALA A 302 8.57 -11.09 13.19
CA ALA A 302 9.77 -10.93 14.00
C ALA A 302 10.80 -10.13 13.23
N GLY A 303 11.55 -9.29 13.93
CA GLY A 303 12.62 -8.48 13.35
C GLY A 303 13.86 -8.52 14.23
N PHE A 304 15.00 -8.40 13.59
CA PHE A 304 16.28 -8.27 14.25
C PHE A 304 17.07 -7.14 13.60
N SER A 305 17.59 -6.23 14.41
CA SER A 305 18.42 -5.10 14.00
C SER A 305 19.80 -5.21 14.62
N LEU A 306 20.83 -5.16 13.78
CA LEU A 306 22.22 -5.17 14.21
C LEU A 306 22.97 -4.04 13.49
N ASN A 307 23.33 -3.01 14.23
CA ASN A 307 23.97 -1.81 13.71
C ASN A 307 23.15 -1.22 12.54
N VAL A 308 23.70 -1.28 11.33
CA VAL A 308 23.08 -0.75 10.10
C VAL A 308 22.11 -1.73 9.42
N LEU A 309 22.13 -3.00 9.81
CA LEU A 309 21.36 -4.06 9.15
C LEU A 309 20.11 -4.42 9.96
N LYS A 310 18.96 -4.47 9.30
CA LYS A 310 17.71 -4.97 9.89
C LYS A 310 17.08 -6.03 8.99
N ILE A 311 16.71 -7.14 9.60
CA ILE A 311 16.03 -8.26 8.92
C ILE A 311 14.67 -8.43 9.57
N ASP A 312 13.63 -8.44 8.75
CA ASP A 312 12.26 -8.64 9.19
C ASP A 312 11.64 -9.81 8.43
N ALA A 313 10.88 -10.63 9.14
CA ALA A 313 10.05 -11.68 8.59
C ALA A 313 8.62 -11.54 9.11
N ALA A 314 7.63 -11.75 8.26
CA ALA A 314 6.24 -11.73 8.65
C ALA A 314 5.48 -12.89 8.02
N TYR A 315 4.51 -13.42 8.76
CA TYR A 315 3.64 -14.51 8.36
C TYR A 315 2.18 -14.10 8.53
N MET A 316 1.37 -14.38 7.51
CA MET A 316 -0.03 -14.05 7.48
C MET A 316 -0.88 -15.32 7.58
N VAL A 317 -1.89 -15.28 8.44
CA VAL A 317 -2.86 -16.37 8.65
C VAL A 317 -4.25 -15.82 8.36
N ALA A 318 -4.85 -16.25 7.26
CA ALA A 318 -6.20 -15.84 6.93
C ALA A 318 -7.23 -16.54 7.83
N THR A 319 -8.32 -15.85 8.16
CA THR A 319 -9.40 -16.45 8.96
C THR A 319 -10.30 -17.37 8.14
N ALA A 320 -10.32 -17.21 6.81
CA ALA A 320 -11.04 -18.08 5.88
C ALA A 320 -10.06 -19.07 5.24
N GLN A 321 -10.32 -20.36 5.37
CA GLN A 321 -9.47 -21.43 4.82
C GLN A 321 -9.31 -21.38 3.29
N THR A 322 -10.25 -20.76 2.58
CA THR A 322 -10.23 -20.59 1.12
C THR A 322 -9.56 -19.28 0.69
N SER A 323 -9.03 -18.50 1.62
CA SER A 323 -8.37 -17.24 1.27
C SER A 323 -7.05 -17.52 0.55
N PRO A 324 -6.84 -16.99 -0.65
CA PRO A 324 -5.58 -17.14 -1.36
C PRO A 324 -4.40 -16.42 -0.66
N LEU A 325 -4.68 -15.50 0.27
CA LEU A 325 -3.67 -14.79 1.07
C LEU A 325 -3.15 -15.62 2.26
N ASP A 326 -3.77 -16.78 2.55
CA ASP A 326 -3.37 -17.60 3.68
C ASP A 326 -1.94 -18.13 3.51
N GLN A 327 -1.17 -18.11 4.60
CA GLN A 327 0.21 -18.55 4.66
C GLN A 327 1.20 -17.70 3.81
N THR A 328 0.87 -16.45 3.54
CA THR A 328 1.81 -15.54 2.87
C THR A 328 2.96 -15.19 3.81
N LEU A 329 4.18 -15.39 3.31
CA LEU A 329 5.44 -14.98 3.95
C LEU A 329 5.93 -13.67 3.33
N ARG A 330 6.48 -12.78 4.15
CA ARG A 330 7.16 -11.58 3.69
C ARG A 330 8.52 -11.51 4.34
N PHE A 331 9.54 -11.18 3.55
CA PHE A 331 10.89 -10.96 4.02
C PHE A 331 11.33 -9.56 3.62
N THR A 332 11.96 -8.86 4.55
CA THR A 332 12.51 -7.52 4.31
C THR A 332 13.91 -7.45 4.86
N LEU A 333 14.82 -6.94 4.05
CA LEU A 333 16.18 -6.59 4.41
C LEU A 333 16.30 -5.07 4.31
N SER A 334 16.72 -4.41 5.38
CA SER A 334 16.88 -2.96 5.42
C SER A 334 18.29 -2.59 5.91
N PHE A 335 18.80 -1.50 5.37
CA PHE A 335 20.05 -0.89 5.77
C PHE A 335 19.78 0.56 6.13
N ASP A 336 20.08 0.92 7.39
CA ASP A 336 20.00 2.28 7.89
C ASP A 336 21.41 2.83 8.06
N MET A 337 21.70 3.93 7.38
CA MET A 337 23.03 4.55 7.37
C MET A 337 23.04 5.73 8.30
N ASP A 338 23.49 5.49 9.53
CA ASP A 338 23.79 6.55 10.49
C ASP A 338 25.18 7.12 10.18
N GLY A 339 25.27 8.45 10.08
CA GLY A 339 26.58 9.10 10.13
C GLY A 339 27.41 9.05 8.85
N LEU A 340 26.83 9.36 7.69
CA LEU A 340 27.62 9.91 6.58
C LEU A 340 27.91 11.41 6.78
N LYS A 341 27.86 11.86 8.05
CA LYS A 341 28.27 13.20 8.45
C LYS A 341 29.75 13.14 8.85
N ASP A 342 30.64 13.37 7.88
CA ASP A 342 31.99 13.87 8.14
C ASP A 342 31.95 15.38 8.37
#